data_a53836db5982788b8fe85dfb18913268
#
_entry.id   a53836db5982788b8fe85dfb18913268
#
_cell.length_a   1.000
_cell.length_b   1.000
_cell.length_c   1.000
_cell.angle_alpha   90.00
_cell.angle_beta   90.00
_cell.angle_gamma   90.00
#
_symmetry.space_group_name_H-M   'P 1'
#
loop_
_entity.id
_entity.type
_entity.pdbx_description
1 polymer ?
#
loop_
_entity_poly.entity_id
_entity_poly.type
_entity_poly.pdbx_seq_one_letter_code
_entity_poly.pdbx_strand_id
1 'polypeptide(L)'
;MKSIRQIGSLKNKTVLVRSDLNVPIDQGKVRDSFRIDKALATISFLIKKGAKVVVVSHIGEGKKDTLLPVFFHLKKKKVSCVFLDSYKKESVDKALGELKKGEFLLLENLRHDIGEKDNDEMFAKTLASFADIFVNDAFSVSHREHASIVGVPKLLHSYAGLQMMEEIKN
;
A
#
# COMPACT_ATOMS: atom_id res chain seq x y z
N MET A 1 14.35 11.49 5.10
CA MET A 1 12.89 11.32 4.84
C MET A 1 12.12 11.64 6.12
N LYS A 2 11.00 12.38 6.05
CA LYS A 2 10.15 12.68 7.22
C LYS A 2 9.35 11.44 7.62
N SER A 3 9.20 11.22 8.93
CA SER A 3 8.34 10.14 9.46
C SER A 3 6.87 10.54 9.46
N ILE A 4 5.96 9.57 9.26
CA ILE A 4 4.51 9.81 9.43
C ILE A 4 4.14 10.26 10.85
N ARG A 5 5.00 10.04 11.86
CA ARG A 5 4.78 10.56 13.23
C ARG A 5 4.75 12.09 13.27
N GLN A 6 5.38 12.75 12.30
CA GLN A 6 5.44 14.22 12.18
C GLN A 6 4.30 14.79 11.35
N ILE A 7 3.43 13.93 10.79
CA ILE A 7 2.30 14.36 9.98
C ILE A 7 1.19 14.89 10.90
N GLY A 8 0.60 16.00 10.50
CA GLY A 8 -0.54 16.59 11.20
C GLY A 8 -1.84 15.82 11.01
N SER A 9 -2.97 16.51 11.04
CA SER A 9 -4.28 15.92 10.72
C SER A 9 -4.33 15.51 9.26
N LEU A 10 -4.91 14.33 8.99
CA LEU A 10 -5.14 13.80 7.65
C LEU A 10 -6.62 13.78 7.27
N LYS A 11 -7.45 14.54 8.01
CA LYS A 11 -8.87 14.66 7.71
C LYS A 11 -9.08 15.11 6.26
N ASN A 12 -9.94 14.38 5.55
CA ASN A 12 -10.24 14.60 4.12
C ASN A 12 -9.04 14.40 3.18
N LYS A 13 -7.99 13.73 3.63
CA LYS A 13 -6.85 13.36 2.79
C LYS A 13 -6.88 11.87 2.46
N THR A 14 -6.47 11.55 1.24
CA THR A 14 -6.18 10.17 0.83
C THR A 14 -4.67 9.95 0.86
N VAL A 15 -4.25 8.83 1.45
CA VAL A 15 -2.86 8.43 1.57
C VAL A 15 -2.63 7.13 0.81
N LEU A 16 -1.70 7.15 -0.15
CA LEU A 16 -1.20 5.95 -0.81
C LEU A 16 -0.07 5.36 0.03
N VAL A 17 -0.22 4.13 0.48
CA VAL A 17 0.78 3.42 1.29
C VAL A 17 1.40 2.30 0.48
N ARG A 18 2.70 2.37 0.21
CA ARG A 18 3.48 1.26 -0.32
C ARG A 18 3.90 0.35 0.84
N SER A 19 3.17 -0.72 1.04
CA SER A 19 3.44 -1.71 2.09
C SER A 19 4.23 -2.91 1.59
N ASP A 20 4.89 -3.63 2.49
CA ASP A 20 5.49 -4.93 2.22
C ASP A 20 4.54 -6.05 2.68
N LEU A 21 3.74 -6.56 1.74
CA LEU A 21 2.83 -7.69 1.95
C LEU A 21 3.32 -8.95 1.22
N ASN A 22 4.60 -8.99 0.84
CA ASN A 22 5.20 -10.14 0.18
C ASN A 22 5.50 -11.24 1.21
N VAL A 23 4.50 -12.01 1.53
CA VAL A 23 4.51 -13.09 2.53
C VAL A 23 4.45 -14.46 1.87
N PRO A 24 4.97 -15.53 2.53
CA PRO A 24 4.85 -16.89 2.02
C PRO A 24 3.38 -17.32 1.92
N ILE A 25 3.00 -17.78 0.72
CA ILE A 25 1.68 -18.35 0.43
C ILE A 25 1.86 -19.84 0.14
N ASP A 26 1.07 -20.68 0.80
CA ASP A 26 1.00 -22.10 0.54
C ASP A 26 -0.46 -22.55 0.49
N GLN A 27 -0.82 -23.29 -0.57
CA GLN A 27 -2.20 -23.73 -0.85
C GLN A 27 -3.22 -22.59 -0.70
N GLY A 28 -2.89 -21.40 -1.22
CA GLY A 28 -3.74 -20.22 -1.19
C GLY A 28 -3.90 -19.57 0.20
N LYS A 29 -3.06 -19.93 1.18
CA LYS A 29 -3.11 -19.40 2.54
C LYS A 29 -1.80 -18.75 2.95
N VAL A 30 -1.90 -17.64 3.68
CA VAL A 30 -0.74 -16.99 4.32
C VAL A 30 -0.16 -17.92 5.38
N ARG A 31 1.14 -18.20 5.30
CA ARG A 31 1.87 -19.03 6.28
C ARG A 31 2.49 -18.23 7.40
N ASP A 32 2.98 -17.04 7.07
CA ASP A 32 3.56 -16.12 8.04
C ASP A 32 2.95 -14.74 7.84
N SER A 33 2.37 -14.17 8.90
CA SER A 33 1.70 -12.87 8.85
C SER A 33 2.52 -11.71 9.39
N PHE A 34 3.78 -11.92 9.78
CA PHE A 34 4.60 -10.90 10.44
C PHE A 34 4.62 -9.56 9.68
N ARG A 35 4.86 -9.60 8.36
CA ARG A 35 4.90 -8.39 7.53
C ARG A 35 3.52 -7.72 7.43
N ILE A 36 2.45 -8.53 7.36
CA ILE A 36 1.08 -8.01 7.33
C ILE A 36 0.77 -7.27 8.64
N ASP A 37 1.14 -7.87 9.78
CA ASP A 37 0.89 -7.28 11.10
C ASP A 37 1.67 -5.97 11.29
N LYS A 38 2.91 -5.90 10.80
CA LYS A 38 3.72 -4.67 10.77
C LYS A 38 3.07 -3.60 9.88
N ALA A 39 2.62 -3.93 8.67
CA ALA A 39 1.95 -2.99 7.76
C ALA A 39 0.67 -2.42 8.37
N LEU A 40 -0.10 -3.25 9.09
CA LEU A 40 -1.33 -2.81 9.77
C LEU A 40 -1.08 -1.73 10.82
N ALA A 41 0.09 -1.67 11.45
CA ALA A 41 0.44 -0.60 12.38
C ALA A 41 0.48 0.77 11.68
N THR A 42 1.12 0.87 10.52
CA THR A 42 1.15 2.09 9.70
C THR A 42 -0.25 2.46 9.19
N ILE A 43 -0.98 1.50 8.64
CA ILE A 43 -2.34 1.71 8.11
C ILE A 43 -3.28 2.23 9.20
N SER A 44 -3.28 1.57 10.37
CA SER A 44 -4.12 1.96 11.51
C SER A 44 -3.76 3.35 12.04
N PHE A 45 -2.48 3.70 12.07
CA PHE A 45 -2.03 5.04 12.46
C PHE A 45 -2.61 6.11 11.54
N LEU A 46 -2.54 5.90 10.22
CA LEU A 46 -3.05 6.86 9.23
C LEU A 46 -4.58 7.01 9.31
N ILE A 47 -5.30 5.88 9.46
CA ILE A 47 -6.77 5.89 9.65
C ILE A 47 -7.15 6.67 10.91
N LYS A 48 -6.44 6.47 12.03
CA LYS A 48 -6.67 7.21 13.28
C LYS A 48 -6.42 8.72 13.12
N LYS A 49 -5.54 9.12 12.20
CA LYS A 49 -5.30 10.53 11.84
C LYS A 49 -6.38 11.11 10.90
N GLY A 50 -7.33 10.29 10.46
CA GLY A 50 -8.48 10.70 9.65
C GLY A 50 -8.30 10.49 8.13
N ALA A 51 -7.24 9.79 7.71
CA ALA A 51 -7.01 9.51 6.29
C ALA A 51 -7.97 8.44 5.73
N LYS A 52 -8.30 8.57 4.44
CA LYS A 52 -8.62 7.43 3.59
C LYS A 52 -7.30 6.79 3.15
N VAL A 53 -7.20 5.47 3.20
CA VAL A 53 -5.94 4.77 2.92
C VAL A 53 -6.11 3.83 1.74
N VAL A 54 -5.23 3.99 0.74
CA VAL A 54 -5.04 3.05 -0.38
C VAL A 54 -3.72 2.32 -0.16
N VAL A 55 -3.77 1.00 -0.08
CA VAL A 55 -2.60 0.15 0.11
C VAL A 55 -2.23 -0.50 -1.21
N VAL A 56 -0.98 -0.36 -1.60
CA VAL A 56 -0.37 -1.04 -2.73
C VAL A 56 0.82 -1.86 -2.27
N SER A 57 0.97 -3.04 -2.83
CA SER A 57 2.08 -3.95 -2.53
C SER A 57 2.37 -4.85 -3.71
N HIS A 58 3.50 -5.54 -3.66
CA HIS A 58 3.74 -6.68 -4.52
C HIS A 58 3.68 -7.98 -3.72
N ILE A 59 3.45 -9.09 -4.42
CA ILE A 59 3.61 -10.43 -3.91
C ILE A 59 4.17 -11.31 -5.03
N GLY A 60 5.09 -12.23 -4.69
CA GLY A 60 5.74 -13.10 -5.66
C GLY A 60 6.50 -12.36 -6.76
N GLU A 61 6.74 -13.01 -7.88
CA GLU A 61 7.46 -12.45 -9.04
C GLU A 61 6.65 -12.50 -10.35
N GLY A 62 5.57 -13.26 -10.38
CA GLY A 62 4.81 -13.55 -11.58
C GLY A 62 3.48 -12.82 -11.68
N LYS A 63 2.96 -12.74 -12.91
CA LYS A 63 1.62 -12.17 -13.19
C LYS A 63 0.47 -13.00 -12.59
N LYS A 64 0.74 -14.25 -12.14
CA LYS A 64 -0.27 -15.11 -11.51
C LYS A 64 -0.32 -14.95 -9.99
N ASP A 65 0.67 -14.28 -9.40
CA ASP A 65 0.71 -14.07 -7.96
C ASP A 65 -0.26 -12.94 -7.59
N THR A 66 -1.15 -13.21 -6.65
CA THR A 66 -2.24 -12.30 -6.26
C THR A 66 -2.21 -11.98 -4.77
N LEU A 67 -2.67 -10.80 -4.38
CA LEU A 67 -2.87 -10.41 -2.98
C LEU A 67 -4.18 -10.94 -2.38
N LEU A 68 -5.00 -11.69 -3.12
CA LEU A 68 -6.23 -12.30 -2.59
C LEU A 68 -6.01 -13.15 -1.32
N PRO A 69 -4.95 -14.00 -1.20
CA PRO A 69 -4.70 -14.71 0.04
C PRO A 69 -4.45 -13.79 1.23
N VAL A 70 -3.78 -12.65 1.02
CA VAL A 70 -3.57 -11.62 2.04
C VAL A 70 -4.90 -10.98 2.42
N PHE A 71 -5.73 -10.63 1.44
CA PHE A 71 -7.08 -10.09 1.68
C PHE A 71 -7.93 -11.06 2.52
N PHE A 72 -8.00 -12.34 2.15
CA PHE A 72 -8.75 -13.33 2.92
C PHE A 72 -8.19 -13.53 4.34
N HIS A 73 -6.87 -13.47 4.50
CA HIS A 73 -6.24 -13.50 5.81
C HIS A 73 -6.66 -12.31 6.68
N LEU A 74 -6.68 -11.11 6.12
CA LEU A 74 -7.16 -9.89 6.79
C LEU A 74 -8.62 -10.03 7.21
N LYS A 75 -9.49 -10.53 6.32
CA LYS A 75 -10.92 -10.77 6.64
C LYS A 75 -11.07 -11.77 7.77
N LYS A 76 -10.29 -12.86 7.78
CA LYS A 76 -10.30 -13.85 8.88
C LYS A 76 -9.88 -13.22 10.21
N LYS A 77 -8.93 -12.28 10.20
CA LYS A 77 -8.52 -11.48 11.37
C LYS A 77 -9.52 -10.37 11.75
N LYS A 78 -10.67 -10.28 11.06
CA LYS A 78 -11.70 -9.24 11.24
C LYS A 78 -11.17 -7.82 10.97
N VAL A 79 -10.14 -7.69 10.13
CA VAL A 79 -9.64 -6.40 9.66
C VAL A 79 -10.57 -5.90 8.57
N SER A 80 -11.07 -4.67 8.71
CA SER A 80 -11.96 -4.06 7.73
C SER A 80 -11.18 -3.50 6.55
N CYS A 81 -11.29 -4.15 5.39
CA CYS A 81 -10.67 -3.71 4.14
C CYS A 81 -11.53 -4.11 2.94
N VAL A 82 -11.38 -3.37 1.87
CA VAL A 82 -11.97 -3.65 0.54
C VAL A 82 -10.83 -4.01 -0.40
N PHE A 83 -11.02 -5.05 -1.21
CA PHE A 83 -10.05 -5.44 -2.25
C PHE A 83 -10.55 -4.96 -3.62
N LEU A 84 -9.64 -4.40 -4.42
CA LEU A 84 -9.96 -3.95 -5.77
C LEU A 84 -8.89 -4.45 -6.75
N ASP A 85 -9.33 -5.23 -7.73
CA ASP A 85 -8.50 -5.68 -8.87
C ASP A 85 -8.60 -4.69 -10.03
N SER A 86 -8.15 -3.46 -9.79
CA SER A 86 -8.13 -2.43 -10.83
C SER A 86 -7.26 -1.25 -10.42
N TYR A 87 -6.51 -0.71 -11.40
CA TYR A 87 -5.75 0.55 -11.31
C TYR A 87 -6.41 1.68 -12.11
N LYS A 88 -7.67 1.51 -12.54
CA LYS A 88 -8.43 2.57 -13.20
C LYS A 88 -8.85 3.62 -12.17
N LYS A 89 -8.56 4.89 -12.44
CA LYS A 89 -8.84 6.01 -11.52
C LYS A 89 -10.31 6.03 -11.07
N GLU A 90 -11.23 5.84 -12.00
CA GLU A 90 -12.67 5.86 -11.73
C GLU A 90 -13.09 4.73 -10.77
N SER A 91 -12.49 3.53 -10.92
CA SER A 91 -12.76 2.39 -10.06
C SER A 91 -12.23 2.62 -8.64
N VAL A 92 -11.02 3.19 -8.53
CA VAL A 92 -10.41 3.53 -7.24
C VAL A 92 -11.19 4.63 -6.54
N ASP A 93 -11.60 5.69 -7.25
CA ASP A 93 -12.38 6.79 -6.69
C ASP A 93 -13.76 6.32 -6.19
N LYS A 94 -14.43 5.45 -6.97
CA LYS A 94 -15.68 4.83 -6.55
C LYS A 94 -15.49 4.03 -5.26
N ALA A 95 -14.49 3.14 -5.23
CA ALA A 95 -14.20 2.33 -4.04
C ALA A 95 -13.87 3.19 -2.82
N LEU A 96 -13.07 4.26 -2.98
CA LEU A 96 -12.76 5.22 -1.93
C LEU A 96 -14.00 5.98 -1.42
N GLY A 97 -14.96 6.24 -2.31
CA GLY A 97 -16.24 6.87 -1.96
C GLY A 97 -17.12 5.96 -1.08
N GLU A 98 -17.04 4.66 -1.29
CA GLU A 98 -17.83 3.64 -0.60
C GLU A 98 -17.19 3.12 0.71
N LEU A 99 -15.91 3.45 0.99
CA LEU A 99 -15.21 3.02 2.21
C LEU A 99 -15.95 3.51 3.46
N LYS A 100 -16.20 2.58 4.37
CA LYS A 100 -16.71 2.87 5.70
C LYS A 100 -15.60 3.35 6.64
N LYS A 101 -15.99 3.99 7.73
CA LYS A 101 -15.03 4.44 8.75
C LYS A 101 -14.20 3.25 9.26
N GLY A 102 -12.88 3.39 9.22
CA GLY A 102 -11.95 2.35 9.67
C GLY A 102 -11.55 1.35 8.59
N GLU A 103 -12.14 1.41 7.40
CA GLU A 103 -11.75 0.58 6.27
C GLU A 103 -10.60 1.21 5.47
N PHE A 104 -9.84 0.37 4.78
CA PHE A 104 -8.87 0.78 3.77
C PHE A 104 -9.07 -0.01 2.46
N LEU A 105 -8.57 0.55 1.38
CA LEU A 105 -8.59 -0.07 0.07
C LEU A 105 -7.26 -0.80 -0.17
N LEU A 106 -7.31 -2.10 -0.45
CA LEU A 106 -6.16 -2.90 -0.88
C LEU A 106 -6.28 -3.13 -2.38
N LEU A 107 -5.31 -2.64 -3.16
CA LEU A 107 -5.24 -2.91 -4.58
C LEU A 107 -4.51 -4.24 -4.84
N GLU A 108 -4.77 -4.82 -6.02
CA GLU A 108 -4.13 -6.05 -6.47
C GLU A 108 -2.60 -5.85 -6.65
N ASN A 109 -1.89 -6.94 -6.88
CA ASN A 109 -0.45 -7.01 -7.02
C ASN A 109 0.11 -6.01 -8.04
N LEU A 110 0.95 -5.08 -7.59
CA LEU A 110 1.62 -4.09 -8.46
C LEU A 110 2.35 -4.73 -9.65
N ARG A 111 2.83 -5.96 -9.50
CA ARG A 111 3.58 -6.68 -10.55
C ARG A 111 2.70 -7.25 -11.66
N HIS A 112 1.38 -7.08 -11.58
CA HIS A 112 0.50 -7.33 -12.72
C HIS A 112 0.70 -6.29 -13.83
N ASP A 113 1.12 -5.06 -13.48
CA ASP A 113 1.50 -4.04 -14.44
C ASP A 113 3.03 -4.05 -14.65
N ILE A 114 3.46 -4.14 -15.91
CA ILE A 114 4.87 -4.13 -16.26
C ILE A 114 5.53 -2.79 -15.89
N GLY A 115 4.77 -1.71 -15.93
CA GLY A 115 5.23 -0.37 -15.59
C GLY A 115 5.74 -0.23 -14.16
N GLU A 116 5.34 -1.13 -13.24
CA GLU A 116 5.90 -1.14 -11.89
C GLU A 116 7.40 -1.42 -11.91
N LYS A 117 7.81 -2.51 -12.59
CA LYS A 117 9.23 -2.92 -12.64
C LYS A 117 10.07 -2.01 -13.53
N ASP A 118 9.49 -1.47 -14.59
CA ASP A 118 10.16 -0.63 -15.57
C ASP A 118 10.26 0.84 -15.12
N ASN A 119 9.75 1.15 -13.91
CA ASN A 119 9.65 2.51 -13.39
C ASN A 119 8.98 3.46 -14.40
N ASP A 120 7.89 2.97 -15.01
CA ASP A 120 7.15 3.71 -16.04
C ASP A 120 6.50 4.96 -15.45
N GLU A 121 6.70 6.09 -16.14
CA GLU A 121 6.21 7.40 -15.67
C GLU A 121 4.67 7.48 -15.67
N MET A 122 4.01 6.84 -16.65
CA MET A 122 2.55 6.87 -16.74
C MET A 122 1.93 6.01 -15.63
N PHE A 123 2.54 4.86 -15.32
CA PHE A 123 2.10 4.04 -14.20
C PHE A 123 2.32 4.75 -12.86
N ALA A 124 3.48 5.41 -12.68
CA ALA A 124 3.73 6.24 -11.50
C ALA A 124 2.70 7.38 -11.34
N LYS A 125 2.35 8.06 -12.45
CA LYS A 125 1.28 9.09 -12.47
C LYS A 125 -0.08 8.50 -12.11
N THR A 126 -0.39 7.31 -12.62
CA THR A 126 -1.63 6.59 -12.30
C THR A 126 -1.71 6.33 -10.80
N LEU A 127 -0.68 5.74 -10.19
CA LEU A 127 -0.63 5.50 -8.76
C LEU A 127 -0.72 6.79 -7.94
N ALA A 128 0.02 7.83 -8.33
CA ALA A 128 0.01 9.12 -7.66
C ALA A 128 -1.37 9.80 -7.72
N SER A 129 -2.14 9.57 -8.78
CA SER A 129 -3.48 10.15 -8.94
C SER A 129 -4.49 9.67 -7.89
N PHE A 130 -4.21 8.58 -7.18
CA PHE A 130 -5.12 8.01 -6.18
C PHE A 130 -5.09 8.73 -4.84
N ALA A 131 -4.09 9.59 -4.59
CA ALA A 131 -3.89 10.13 -3.25
C ALA A 131 -3.29 11.54 -3.23
N ASP A 132 -3.37 12.19 -2.09
CA ASP A 132 -2.74 13.50 -1.81
C ASP A 132 -1.31 13.33 -1.26
N ILE A 133 -1.03 12.19 -0.62
CA ILE A 133 0.20 11.94 0.14
C ILE A 133 0.64 10.51 -0.12
N PHE A 134 1.96 10.31 -0.17
CA PHE A 134 2.57 8.99 -0.28
C PHE A 134 3.30 8.58 1.00
N VAL A 135 3.17 7.32 1.38
CA VAL A 135 3.92 6.71 2.50
C VAL A 135 4.64 5.48 1.99
N ASN A 136 5.98 5.49 2.09
CA ASN A 136 6.77 4.28 1.87
C ASN A 136 6.96 3.54 3.19
N ASP A 137 6.45 2.32 3.26
CA ASP A 137 6.56 1.42 4.42
C ASP A 137 7.15 0.04 4.03
N ALA A 138 7.83 -0.01 2.87
CA ALA A 138 8.40 -1.22 2.28
C ALA A 138 9.93 -1.15 2.18
N PHE A 139 10.61 -1.24 3.32
CA PHE A 139 12.07 -1.17 3.41
C PHE A 139 12.76 -2.20 2.52
N SER A 140 12.28 -3.46 2.52
CA SER A 140 12.87 -4.58 1.79
C SER A 140 13.06 -4.35 0.29
N VAL A 141 12.26 -3.45 -0.31
CA VAL A 141 12.30 -3.13 -1.75
C VAL A 141 12.75 -1.70 -2.06
N SER A 142 13.13 -0.93 -1.04
CA SER A 142 13.50 0.49 -1.20
C SER A 142 14.75 0.73 -2.02
N HIS A 143 15.54 -0.31 -2.27
CA HIS A 143 16.71 -0.30 -3.15
C HIS A 143 16.36 -0.51 -4.63
N ARG A 144 15.10 -0.82 -4.97
CA ARG A 144 14.66 -1.10 -6.34
C ARG A 144 14.16 0.16 -7.03
N GLU A 145 14.48 0.32 -8.31
CA GLU A 145 14.02 1.43 -9.13
C GLU A 145 12.65 1.13 -9.74
N HIS A 146 11.64 0.88 -8.89
CA HIS A 146 10.26 0.62 -9.31
C HIS A 146 9.40 1.90 -9.28
N ALA A 147 8.33 1.95 -10.10
CA ALA A 147 7.43 3.10 -10.19
C ALA A 147 6.86 3.50 -8.83
N SER A 148 6.43 2.53 -8.01
CA SER A 148 5.90 2.79 -6.66
C SER A 148 6.97 3.25 -5.66
N ILE A 149 8.27 3.01 -5.92
CA ILE A 149 9.38 3.34 -5.00
C ILE A 149 10.08 4.64 -5.40
N VAL A 150 10.28 4.87 -6.70
CA VAL A 150 11.05 6.02 -7.23
C VAL A 150 10.15 7.02 -7.94
N GLY A 151 9.20 6.54 -8.75
CA GLY A 151 8.34 7.39 -9.57
C GLY A 151 7.33 8.18 -8.73
N VAL A 152 6.53 7.49 -7.92
CA VAL A 152 5.49 8.12 -7.08
C VAL A 152 6.03 9.18 -6.11
N PRO A 153 7.19 8.97 -5.41
CA PRO A 153 7.75 9.99 -4.52
C PRO A 153 8.17 11.29 -5.19
N LYS A 154 8.37 11.30 -6.51
CA LYS A 154 8.65 12.52 -7.27
C LYS A 154 7.39 13.36 -7.51
N LEU A 155 6.22 12.75 -7.40
CA LEU A 155 4.92 13.34 -7.71
C LEU A 155 4.12 13.75 -6.47
N LEU A 156 4.36 13.11 -5.32
CA LEU A 156 3.63 13.33 -4.07
C LEU A 156 4.57 13.67 -2.90
N HIS A 157 4.07 14.47 -1.97
CA HIS A 157 4.74 14.60 -0.68
C HIS A 157 4.85 13.25 0.01
N SER A 158 6.08 12.86 0.40
CA SER A 158 6.41 11.51 0.80
C SER A 158 6.89 11.44 2.25
N TYR A 159 6.46 10.38 2.95
CA TYR A 159 6.83 10.09 4.33
C TYR A 159 7.28 8.64 4.46
N ALA A 160 8.11 8.38 5.48
CA ALA A 160 8.42 7.02 5.90
C ALA A 160 7.34 6.50 6.85
N GLY A 161 6.85 5.29 6.60
CA GLY A 161 5.94 4.57 7.47
C GLY A 161 6.61 4.12 8.77
N LEU A 162 5.85 3.52 9.68
CA LEU A 162 6.38 3.10 11.00
C LEU A 162 7.38 1.97 10.86
N GLN A 163 7.11 0.99 9.98
CA GLN A 163 8.02 -0.12 9.75
C GLN A 163 9.32 0.36 9.08
N MET A 164 9.22 1.21 8.06
CA MET A 164 10.39 1.83 7.43
C MET A 164 11.28 2.52 8.46
N MET A 165 10.69 3.28 9.38
CA MET A 165 11.42 3.99 10.42
C MET A 165 12.06 3.06 11.47
N GLU A 166 11.44 1.91 11.73
CA GLU A 166 12.00 0.88 12.62
C GLU A 166 13.25 0.23 12.00
N GLU A 167 13.15 -0.15 10.72
CA GLU A 167 14.24 -0.78 9.96
C GLU A 167 15.45 0.16 9.74
N ILE A 168 15.22 1.47 9.57
CA ILE A 168 16.32 2.45 9.43
C ILE A 168 17.09 2.65 10.76
N LYS A 169 16.46 2.36 11.91
CA LYS A 169 17.09 2.55 13.23
C LYS A 169 17.92 1.35 13.68
N ASN A 170 17.71 0.19 13.09
CA ASN A 170 18.42 -1.06 13.38
C ASN A 170 19.61 -1.24 12.43
#